data_a2170571dbc6bd018c5e48426def601c
#
_entry.id   a2170571dbc6bd018c5e48426def601c
#
_cell.length_a   1.000
_cell.length_b   1.000
_cell.length_c   1.000
_cell.angle_alpha   90.00
_cell.angle_beta   90.00
_cell.angle_gamma   90.00
#
_symmetry.space_group_name_H-M   'P 1'
#
loop_
_entity.id
_entity.type
_entity.pdbx_description
1 polymer ?
#
loop_
_entity_poly.entity_id
_entity_poly.type
_entity_poly.pdbx_seq_one_letter_code
_entity_poly.pdbx_strand_id
1 'polypeptide(L)'
;MASVFTKIIKGELPSYKIFEDDSVLAFLALDQVNLGHTLVICKEEINHWTEVPAETYAHLHKVSQKIGKAILKAAGSPRVGQMVAGFEVPHYHLHLIPAWSIPDLDFKRAKRRSDEEMKQIQAEIIKHLDAMK
;
A
#
# COMPACT_ATOMS: atom_id res chain seq x y z
N MET A 1 -13.99 6.11 17.12
CA MET A 1 -12.54 5.99 17.33
C MET A 1 -11.79 6.01 16.01
N ALA A 2 -10.67 6.68 15.98
CA ALA A 2 -9.86 6.73 14.77
C ALA A 2 -9.16 5.40 14.51
N SER A 3 -9.13 4.95 13.26
CA SER A 3 -8.38 3.76 12.89
C SER A 3 -6.88 4.01 13.03
N VAL A 4 -6.08 2.95 13.05
CA VAL A 4 -4.62 3.06 13.04
C VAL A 4 -4.14 3.82 11.80
N PHE A 5 -4.84 3.67 10.68
CA PHE A 5 -4.49 4.38 9.45
C PHE A 5 -4.79 5.88 9.54
N THR A 6 -5.89 6.27 10.19
CA THR A 6 -6.17 7.68 10.45
C THR A 6 -5.07 8.31 11.30
N LYS A 7 -4.54 7.57 12.26
CA LYS A 7 -3.42 8.04 13.09
C LYS A 7 -2.16 8.23 12.25
N ILE A 8 -1.92 7.36 11.28
CA ILE A 8 -0.79 7.52 10.34
C ILE A 8 -0.99 8.78 9.48
N ILE A 9 -2.21 8.99 8.98
CA ILE A 9 -2.54 10.17 8.15
C ILE A 9 -2.26 11.46 8.92
N LYS A 10 -2.60 11.48 10.22
CA LYS A 10 -2.40 12.66 11.08
C LYS A 10 -0.97 12.82 11.57
N GLY A 11 -0.08 11.88 11.26
CA GLY A 11 1.30 11.92 11.72
C GLY A 11 1.49 11.47 13.17
N GLU A 12 0.48 10.90 13.79
CA GLU A 12 0.56 10.40 15.18
C GLU A 12 1.31 9.07 15.28
N LEU A 13 1.38 8.32 14.17
CA LEU A 13 2.13 7.08 14.06
C LEU A 13 3.05 7.16 12.84
N PRO A 14 4.27 6.61 12.94
CA PRO A 14 5.20 6.61 11.81
C PRO A 14 4.78 5.62 10.73
N SER A 15 5.25 5.85 9.51
CA SER A 15 5.05 4.93 8.39
C SER A 15 6.15 5.13 7.36
N TYR A 16 6.34 4.11 6.50
CA TYR A 16 7.23 4.20 5.35
C TYR A 16 6.39 4.68 4.16
N LYS A 17 6.25 6.00 4.05
CA LYS A 17 5.37 6.62 3.06
C LYS A 17 5.91 6.44 1.64
N ILE A 18 5.03 6.12 0.70
CA ILE A 18 5.33 5.96 -0.72
C ILE A 18 4.77 7.12 -1.55
N PHE A 19 3.55 7.53 -1.24
CA PHE A 19 2.85 8.56 -1.99
C PHE A 19 1.78 9.20 -1.12
N GLU A 20 1.54 10.49 -1.36
CA GLU A 20 0.47 11.20 -0.66
C GLU A 20 -0.05 12.33 -1.54
N ASP A 21 -1.38 12.46 -1.59
CA ASP A 21 -2.04 13.64 -2.14
C ASP A 21 -3.20 14.02 -1.23
N ASP A 22 -4.13 14.85 -1.71
CA ASP A 22 -5.23 15.36 -0.88
C ASP A 22 -6.18 14.26 -0.40
N SER A 23 -6.33 13.18 -1.14
CA SER A 23 -7.33 12.15 -0.84
C SER A 23 -6.77 10.76 -0.61
N VAL A 24 -5.50 10.50 -0.97
CA VAL A 24 -4.89 9.17 -0.95
C VAL A 24 -3.55 9.19 -0.22
N LEU A 25 -3.28 8.15 0.56
CA LEU A 25 -1.98 7.92 1.17
C LEU A 25 -1.57 6.48 0.87
N ALA A 26 -0.32 6.29 0.47
CA ALA A 26 0.24 4.95 0.28
C ALA A 26 1.50 4.80 1.13
N PHE A 27 1.63 3.66 1.78
CA PHE A 27 2.77 3.35 2.65
C PHE A 27 3.00 1.84 2.69
N LEU A 28 4.21 1.45 3.07
CA LEU A 28 4.52 0.02 3.17
C LEU A 28 3.74 -0.62 4.30
N ALA A 29 3.23 -1.82 4.07
CA ALA A 29 2.61 -2.62 5.13
C ALA A 29 3.67 -2.92 6.19
N LEU A 30 3.30 -2.81 7.47
CA LEU A 30 4.23 -3.02 8.56
C LEU A 30 4.79 -4.44 8.55
N ASP A 31 3.92 -5.42 8.33
CA ASP A 31 4.33 -6.81 8.12
C ASP A 31 4.20 -7.11 6.63
N GLN A 32 5.29 -7.50 6.02
CA GLN A 32 5.40 -7.67 4.57
C GLN A 32 5.10 -9.10 4.16
N VAL A 33 4.10 -9.29 3.30
CA VAL A 33 3.84 -10.60 2.69
C VAL A 33 5.02 -10.96 1.78
N ASN A 34 5.43 -10.00 0.97
CA ASN A 34 6.68 -10.02 0.22
C ASN A 34 7.25 -8.61 0.27
N LEU A 35 8.56 -8.48 0.15
CA LEU A 35 9.19 -7.16 0.28
C LEU A 35 8.73 -6.23 -0.84
N GLY A 36 8.12 -5.12 -0.45
CA GLY A 36 7.48 -4.16 -1.37
C GLY A 36 5.96 -4.11 -1.20
N HIS A 37 5.40 -4.93 -0.30
CA HIS A 37 3.99 -4.94 0.02
C HIS A 37 3.55 -3.56 0.49
N THR A 38 2.67 -2.91 -0.27
CA THR A 38 2.24 -1.54 -0.06
C THR A 38 0.74 -1.50 0.18
N LEU A 39 0.31 -0.60 1.07
CA LEU A 39 -1.11 -0.32 1.31
C LEU A 39 -1.45 1.03 0.67
N VAL A 40 -2.58 1.10 0.00
CA VAL A 40 -3.11 2.33 -0.56
C VAL A 40 -4.45 2.60 0.10
N ILE A 41 -4.57 3.73 0.79
CA ILE A 41 -5.77 4.07 1.55
C ILE A 41 -6.35 5.41 1.10
N CYS A 42 -7.65 5.60 1.32
CA CYS A 42 -8.24 6.92 1.22
C CYS A 42 -8.07 7.63 2.58
N LYS A 43 -7.85 8.95 2.54
CA LYS A 43 -7.63 9.73 3.78
C LYS A 43 -8.89 9.84 4.61
N GLU A 44 -10.06 9.85 3.98
CA GLU A 44 -11.32 9.78 4.69
C GLU A 44 -11.48 8.37 5.27
N GLU A 45 -11.84 8.27 6.55
CA GLU A 45 -11.99 6.98 7.21
C GLU A 45 -13.30 6.33 6.80
N ILE A 46 -13.24 5.48 5.78
CA ILE A 46 -14.37 4.71 5.25
C ILE A 46 -14.07 3.25 5.47
N ASN A 47 -15.00 2.54 6.12
CA ASN A 47 -14.77 1.17 6.53
C ASN A 47 -14.66 0.20 5.36
N HIS A 48 -15.65 0.18 4.49
CA HIS A 48 -15.76 -0.85 3.46
C HIS A 48 -15.63 -0.25 2.05
N TRP A 49 -14.97 -0.97 1.16
CA TRP A 49 -14.72 -0.47 -0.19
C TRP A 49 -16.00 -0.13 -0.97
N THR A 50 -17.11 -0.82 -0.66
CA THR A 50 -18.39 -0.57 -1.33
C THR A 50 -18.98 0.79 -0.99
N GLU A 51 -18.50 1.44 0.07
CA GLU A 51 -19.00 2.72 0.55
C GLU A 51 -18.12 3.90 0.10
N VAL A 52 -17.00 3.63 -0.53
CA VAL A 52 -16.09 4.68 -1.00
C VAL A 52 -16.74 5.44 -2.15
N PRO A 53 -16.78 6.79 -2.10
CA PRO A 53 -17.31 7.56 -3.23
C PRO A 53 -16.64 7.18 -4.54
N ALA A 54 -17.42 7.07 -5.62
CA ALA A 54 -16.92 6.58 -6.91
C ALA A 54 -15.70 7.35 -7.43
N GLU A 55 -15.69 8.67 -7.24
CA GLU A 55 -14.57 9.51 -7.70
C GLU A 55 -13.29 9.20 -6.91
N THR A 56 -13.41 9.06 -5.61
CA THR A 56 -12.26 8.72 -4.74
C THR A 56 -11.77 7.33 -5.06
N TYR A 57 -12.69 6.39 -5.26
CA TYR A 57 -12.35 5.01 -5.61
C TYR A 57 -11.57 4.95 -6.93
N ALA A 58 -12.05 5.66 -7.95
CA ALA A 58 -11.39 5.70 -9.25
C ALA A 58 -10.00 6.34 -9.15
N HIS A 59 -9.89 7.43 -8.41
CA HIS A 59 -8.60 8.12 -8.22
C HIS A 59 -7.59 7.22 -7.50
N LEU A 60 -8.04 6.55 -6.43
CA LEU A 60 -7.19 5.64 -5.68
C LEU A 60 -6.65 4.53 -6.58
N HIS A 61 -7.47 3.99 -7.47
CA HIS A 61 -7.04 2.94 -8.40
C HIS A 61 -6.07 3.47 -9.46
N LYS A 62 -6.22 4.71 -9.92
CA LYS A 62 -5.24 5.33 -10.83
C LYS A 62 -3.89 5.49 -10.14
N VAL A 63 -3.89 5.95 -8.90
CA VAL A 63 -2.67 6.07 -8.10
C VAL A 63 -2.05 4.69 -7.90
N SER A 64 -2.87 3.70 -7.55
CA SER A 64 -2.42 2.32 -7.34
C SER A 64 -1.78 1.71 -8.57
N GLN A 65 -2.29 2.03 -9.76
CA GLN A 65 -1.70 1.54 -11.02
C GLN A 65 -0.26 2.04 -11.18
N LYS A 66 -0.03 3.31 -10.91
CA LYS A 66 1.32 3.89 -10.97
C LYS A 66 2.25 3.26 -9.93
N ILE A 67 1.75 3.12 -8.71
CA ILE A 67 2.51 2.50 -7.63
C ILE A 67 2.84 1.05 -7.99
N GLY A 68 1.87 0.31 -8.54
CA GLY A 68 2.09 -1.05 -8.99
C GLY A 68 3.21 -1.18 -10.01
N LYS A 69 3.27 -0.26 -10.97
CA LYS A 69 4.36 -0.22 -11.95
C LYS A 69 5.71 0.00 -11.27
N ALA A 70 5.74 0.89 -10.28
CA ALA A 70 6.96 1.16 -9.52
C ALA A 70 7.39 -0.07 -8.71
N ILE A 71 6.44 -0.76 -8.10
CA ILE A 71 6.71 -1.99 -7.34
C ILE A 71 7.28 -3.08 -8.24
N LEU A 72 6.72 -3.27 -9.44
CA LEU A 72 7.24 -4.25 -10.39
C LEU A 72 8.73 -4.05 -10.64
N LYS A 73 9.14 -2.80 -10.85
CA LYS A 73 10.53 -2.48 -11.12
C LYS A 73 11.40 -2.61 -9.87
N ALA A 74 10.90 -2.14 -8.75
CA ALA A 74 11.66 -2.17 -7.49
C ALA A 74 11.87 -3.59 -6.96
N ALA A 75 10.83 -4.41 -7.00
CA ALA A 75 10.87 -5.77 -6.49
C ALA A 75 11.37 -6.78 -7.51
N GLY A 76 11.28 -6.47 -8.80
CA GLY A 76 11.65 -7.39 -9.86
C GLY A 76 10.69 -8.56 -10.01
N SER A 77 9.45 -8.42 -9.54
CA SER A 77 8.46 -9.48 -9.60
C SER A 77 7.73 -9.47 -10.96
N PRO A 78 7.22 -10.64 -11.41
CA PRO A 78 6.45 -10.69 -12.66
C PRO A 78 5.06 -10.08 -12.53
N ARG A 79 4.52 -10.04 -11.31
CA ARG A 79 3.17 -9.53 -11.04
C ARG A 79 3.13 -8.73 -9.74
N VAL A 80 2.11 -7.88 -9.64
CA VAL A 80 1.70 -7.29 -8.37
C VAL A 80 0.24 -7.67 -8.18
N GLY A 81 -0.05 -8.44 -7.13
CA GLY A 81 -1.40 -8.83 -6.81
C GLY A 81 -2.12 -7.72 -6.05
N GLN A 82 -3.43 -7.67 -6.18
CA GLN A 82 -4.27 -6.74 -5.44
C GLN A 82 -5.22 -7.52 -4.55
N MET A 83 -5.35 -7.09 -3.30
CA MET A 83 -6.27 -7.72 -2.35
C MET A 83 -6.94 -6.68 -1.47
N VAL A 84 -8.22 -6.87 -1.19
CA VAL A 84 -8.99 -6.06 -0.25
C VAL A 84 -9.72 -7.01 0.67
N ALA A 85 -9.45 -6.94 1.97
CA ALA A 85 -10.10 -7.81 2.96
C ALA A 85 -10.90 -7.00 3.99
N GLY A 86 -10.23 -6.18 4.79
CA GLY A 86 -10.91 -5.25 5.69
C GLY A 86 -11.32 -5.82 7.04
N PHE A 87 -10.84 -7.03 7.40
CA PHE A 87 -11.24 -7.64 8.67
C PHE A 87 -10.47 -7.09 9.88
N GLU A 88 -9.22 -6.67 9.68
CA GLU A 88 -8.36 -6.24 10.77
C GLU A 88 -8.49 -4.76 11.11
N VAL A 89 -8.55 -3.91 10.08
CA VAL A 89 -8.66 -2.45 10.26
C VAL A 89 -9.88 -1.94 9.53
N PRO A 90 -10.85 -1.30 10.22
CA PRO A 90 -12.07 -0.81 9.58
C PRO A 90 -11.84 0.51 8.84
N HIS A 91 -10.92 0.50 7.91
CA HIS A 91 -10.56 1.62 7.06
C HIS A 91 -10.11 1.02 5.73
N TYR A 92 -10.83 1.34 4.65
CA TYR A 92 -10.56 0.76 3.34
C TYR A 92 -9.08 0.88 2.97
N HIS A 93 -8.48 -0.23 2.65
CA HIS A 93 -7.10 -0.28 2.20
C HIS A 93 -6.92 -1.37 1.16
N LEU A 94 -6.25 -0.99 0.08
CA LEU A 94 -5.92 -1.89 -1.01
C LEU A 94 -4.49 -2.39 -0.82
N HIS A 95 -4.31 -3.70 -0.76
CA HIS A 95 -2.99 -4.33 -0.69
C HIS A 95 -2.42 -4.48 -2.08
N LEU A 96 -1.21 -3.98 -2.31
CA LEU A 96 -0.44 -4.22 -3.52
C LEU A 96 0.76 -5.09 -3.12
N ILE A 97 0.81 -6.31 -3.64
CA ILE A 97 1.78 -7.30 -3.17
C ILE A 97 2.57 -7.84 -4.37
N PRO A 98 3.90 -7.61 -4.42
CA PRO A 98 4.71 -8.23 -5.47
C PRO A 98 4.67 -9.74 -5.28
N ALA A 99 4.48 -10.47 -6.39
CA ALA A 99 4.27 -11.91 -6.32
C ALA A 99 4.89 -12.62 -7.52
N TRP A 100 5.37 -13.83 -7.27
CA TRP A 100 5.96 -14.71 -8.27
C TRP A 100 5.04 -15.89 -8.58
N SER A 101 4.07 -16.15 -7.71
CA SER A 101 3.11 -17.25 -7.84
C SER A 101 1.86 -16.95 -7.01
N ILE A 102 0.78 -17.68 -7.23
CA ILE A 102 -0.46 -17.53 -6.45
C ILE A 102 -0.23 -17.76 -4.95
N PRO A 103 0.51 -18.82 -4.54
CA PRO A 103 0.76 -19.03 -3.09
C PRO A 103 1.48 -17.87 -2.40
N ASP A 104 2.16 -17.00 -3.13
CA ASP A 104 2.82 -15.83 -2.55
C ASP A 104 1.81 -14.81 -2.02
N LEU A 105 0.55 -14.88 -2.46
CA LEU A 105 -0.51 -13.96 -2.03
C LEU A 105 -1.24 -14.51 -0.80
N ASP A 106 -0.49 -14.82 0.24
CA ASP A 106 -1.01 -15.40 1.48
C ASP A 106 -0.55 -14.55 2.66
N PHE A 107 -1.52 -13.95 3.37
CA PHE A 107 -1.22 -13.11 4.53
C PHE A 107 -0.49 -13.85 5.65
N LYS A 108 -0.55 -15.18 5.68
CA LYS A 108 0.20 -15.98 6.65
C LYS A 108 1.70 -15.85 6.45
N ARG A 109 2.13 -15.42 5.27
CA ARG A 109 3.54 -15.19 4.94
C ARG A 109 4.07 -13.87 5.51
N ALA A 110 3.16 -12.99 5.93
CA ALA A 110 3.53 -11.64 6.39
C ALA A 110 4.48 -11.71 7.57
N LYS A 111 5.59 -10.99 7.50
CA LYS A 111 6.57 -10.92 8.57
C LYS A 111 7.23 -9.55 8.63
N ARG A 112 7.66 -9.20 9.84
CA ARG A 112 8.38 -7.94 10.06
C ARG A 112 9.73 -7.99 9.36
N ARG A 113 10.08 -6.91 8.67
CA ARG A 113 11.40 -6.74 8.06
C ARG A 113 12.18 -5.69 8.84
N SER A 114 13.50 -5.68 8.65
CA SER A 114 14.34 -4.68 9.30
C SER A 114 14.05 -3.29 8.77
N ASP A 115 14.32 -2.27 9.59
CA ASP A 115 14.17 -0.88 9.17
C ASP A 115 15.00 -0.59 7.93
N GLU A 116 16.21 -1.17 7.85
CA GLU A 116 17.08 -0.99 6.69
C GLU A 116 16.46 -1.54 5.41
N GLU A 117 15.91 -2.76 5.46
CA GLU A 117 15.22 -3.36 4.30
C GLU A 117 14.02 -2.52 3.88
N MET A 118 13.23 -2.04 4.85
CA MET A 118 12.05 -1.22 4.58
C MET A 118 12.43 0.10 3.92
N LYS A 119 13.47 0.76 4.41
CA LYS A 119 13.94 2.02 3.82
C LYS A 119 14.50 1.83 2.43
N GLN A 120 15.19 0.73 2.18
CA GLN A 120 15.73 0.42 0.86
C GLN A 120 14.61 0.22 -0.17
N ILE A 121 13.63 -0.60 0.15
CA ILE A 121 12.53 -0.86 -0.79
C ILE A 121 11.65 0.39 -0.98
N GLN A 122 11.46 1.16 0.10
CA GLN A 122 10.76 2.44 0.01
C GLN A 122 11.44 3.38 -0.99
N ALA A 123 12.76 3.53 -0.87
CA ALA A 123 13.53 4.41 -1.75
C ALA A 123 13.46 3.94 -3.21
N GLU A 124 13.54 2.64 -3.45
CA GLU A 124 13.45 2.09 -4.80
C GLU A 124 12.08 2.31 -5.43
N ILE A 125 11.02 2.09 -4.67
CA ILE A 125 9.66 2.32 -5.17
C ILE A 125 9.46 3.80 -5.50
N ILE A 126 9.87 4.69 -4.60
CA ILE A 126 9.75 6.14 -4.82
C ILE A 126 10.55 6.58 -6.04
N LYS A 127 11.76 6.06 -6.21
CA LYS A 127 12.62 6.36 -7.36
C LYS A 127 11.91 6.04 -8.67
N HIS A 128 11.33 4.86 -8.78
CA HIS A 128 10.62 4.45 -9.99
C HIS A 128 9.31 5.22 -10.19
N LEU A 129 8.63 5.53 -9.09
CA LEU A 129 7.40 6.33 -9.14
C LEU A 129 7.70 7.76 -9.62
N ASP A 130 8.77 8.37 -9.12
CA ASP A 130 9.17 9.72 -9.52
C ASP A 130 9.60 9.77 -10.99
N ALA A 131 10.18 8.70 -11.51
CA ALA A 131 10.58 8.62 -12.91
C ALA A 131 9.40 8.64 -13.88
N MET A 132 8.18 8.43 -13.39
CA MET A 132 6.95 8.45 -14.19
C MET A 132 6.32 9.84 -14.32
N LYS A 133 6.85 10.82 -13.62
CA LYS A 133 6.32 12.19 -13.65
C LYS A 133 6.73 12.96 -14.90
#